data_ea251fa33e102613b619bd14a221e18c
#
_entry.id   ea251fa33e102613b619bd14a221e18c
#
_cell.length_a   1.000
_cell.length_b   1.000
_cell.length_c   1.000
_cell.angle_alpha   90.00
_cell.angle_beta   90.00
_cell.angle_gamma   90.00
#
_symmetry.space_group_name_H-M   'P 1'
#
loop_
_entity.id
_entity.type
_entity.pdbx_description
1 polymer ?
#
loop_
_entity_poly.entity_id
_entity_poly.type
_entity_poly.pdbx_seq_one_letter_code
_entity_poly.pdbx_strand_id
1 'polypeptide(L)'
;MRRLIATGLILCGALVTAAAAGAAAKPVVPRAVQLRILRSTPALAYVPTRTASGFHYVNWQKSPSNLEITFDNRAGWEIRFIALRTSGSCRTGMEKSFQLDGNKVYWSHTGAEQMAWRCVTSPSGRKVRLVASSPQPPTKFADVGLGRVVASGKRISAS
;
A
#
# COMPACT_ATOMS: atom_id res chain seq x y z
N MET A 1 -48.32 -21.26 -57.82
CA MET A 1 -47.71 -20.27 -56.88
C MET A 1 -47.75 -20.83 -55.47
N ARG A 2 -46.64 -21.34 -54.96
CA ARG A 2 -46.51 -21.87 -53.59
C ARG A 2 -45.57 -20.96 -52.82
N ARG A 3 -46.07 -20.32 -51.75
CA ARG A 3 -45.32 -19.52 -50.82
C ARG A 3 -44.75 -20.42 -49.72
N LEU A 4 -43.43 -20.48 -49.63
CA LEU A 4 -42.71 -21.10 -48.49
C LEU A 4 -42.57 -20.07 -47.41
N ILE A 5 -43.09 -20.40 -46.22
CA ILE A 5 -42.90 -19.63 -44.97
C ILE A 5 -41.74 -20.27 -44.25
N ALA A 6 -40.62 -19.51 -44.13
CA ALA A 6 -39.47 -19.93 -43.35
C ALA A 6 -39.66 -19.45 -41.91
N THR A 7 -39.81 -20.41 -40.96
CA THR A 7 -39.90 -20.16 -39.57
C THR A 7 -38.49 -20.09 -38.97
N GLY A 8 -38.05 -18.88 -38.60
CA GLY A 8 -36.74 -18.68 -37.94
C GLY A 8 -36.85 -19.00 -36.47
N LEU A 9 -36.10 -19.98 -36.03
CA LEU A 9 -35.90 -20.29 -34.59
C LEU A 9 -34.84 -19.34 -34.03
N ILE A 10 -35.22 -18.44 -33.13
CA ILE A 10 -34.29 -17.59 -32.36
C ILE A 10 -33.88 -18.40 -31.11
N LEU A 11 -32.64 -18.94 -31.13
CA LEU A 11 -32.02 -19.50 -29.94
C LEU A 11 -31.50 -18.32 -29.07
N CYS A 12 -32.21 -18.00 -27.99
CA CYS A 12 -31.69 -17.16 -26.92
C CYS A 12 -30.67 -17.97 -26.10
N GLY A 13 -29.39 -17.79 -26.46
CA GLY A 13 -28.26 -18.26 -25.64
C GLY A 13 -28.12 -17.41 -24.38
N ALA A 14 -28.53 -17.92 -23.24
CA ALA A 14 -28.23 -17.29 -21.94
C ALA A 14 -26.73 -17.40 -21.66
N LEU A 15 -26.00 -16.29 -21.83
CA LEU A 15 -24.62 -16.16 -21.36
C LEU A 15 -24.64 -16.13 -19.83
N VAL A 16 -24.35 -17.26 -19.19
CA VAL A 16 -24.04 -17.34 -17.77
C VAL A 16 -22.62 -16.80 -17.60
N THR A 17 -22.49 -15.52 -17.28
CA THR A 17 -21.24 -14.94 -16.82
C THR A 17 -20.95 -15.46 -15.41
N ALA A 18 -20.16 -16.53 -15.32
CA ALA A 18 -19.57 -16.95 -14.05
C ALA A 18 -18.65 -15.83 -13.56
N ALA A 19 -19.13 -15.04 -12.59
CA ALA A 19 -18.29 -14.12 -11.84
C ALA A 19 -17.25 -14.96 -11.10
N ALA A 20 -16.02 -14.99 -11.62
CA ALA A 20 -14.88 -15.55 -10.90
C ALA A 20 -14.75 -14.76 -9.59
N ALA A 21 -15.15 -15.36 -8.48
CA ALA A 21 -14.87 -14.84 -7.15
C ALA A 21 -13.35 -14.82 -6.99
N GLY A 22 -12.74 -13.70 -7.31
CA GLY A 22 -11.31 -13.48 -7.14
C GLY A 22 -10.96 -13.72 -5.69
N ALA A 23 -10.13 -14.72 -5.41
CA ALA A 23 -9.62 -14.97 -4.08
C ALA A 23 -9.04 -13.67 -3.53
N ALA A 24 -9.59 -13.15 -2.43
CA ALA A 24 -9.12 -11.90 -1.84
C ALA A 24 -7.64 -12.05 -1.52
N ALA A 25 -6.82 -11.17 -2.09
CA ALA A 25 -5.38 -11.22 -1.90
C ALA A 25 -5.06 -11.17 -0.40
N LYS A 26 -4.21 -12.12 0.05
CA LYS A 26 -3.82 -12.20 1.45
C LYS A 26 -3.21 -10.86 1.91
N PRO A 27 -3.66 -10.29 3.02
CA PRO A 27 -3.16 -8.99 3.47
C PRO A 27 -1.68 -9.08 3.83
N VAL A 28 -0.92 -8.08 3.43
CA VAL A 28 0.54 -7.98 3.65
C VAL A 28 0.88 -7.94 5.14
N VAL A 29 0.07 -7.23 5.92
CA VAL A 29 0.12 -7.27 7.39
C VAL A 29 -1.06 -8.11 7.89
N PRO A 30 -0.85 -9.14 8.71
CA PRO A 30 -1.92 -10.01 9.18
C PRO A 30 -3.05 -9.23 9.86
N ARG A 31 -4.32 -9.61 9.61
CA ARG A 31 -5.48 -8.88 10.14
C ARG A 31 -5.48 -8.73 11.66
N ALA A 32 -5.10 -9.78 12.38
CA ALA A 32 -4.99 -9.74 13.84
C ALA A 32 -3.97 -8.68 14.33
N VAL A 33 -2.87 -8.50 13.58
CA VAL A 33 -1.87 -7.46 13.84
C VAL A 33 -2.45 -6.08 13.57
N GLN A 34 -3.14 -5.90 12.42
CA GLN A 34 -3.80 -4.63 12.09
C GLN A 34 -4.75 -4.18 13.22
N LEU A 35 -5.56 -5.08 13.74
CA LEU A 35 -6.48 -4.76 14.84
C LEU A 35 -5.75 -4.39 16.13
N ARG A 36 -4.61 -5.02 16.43
CA ARG A 36 -3.77 -4.63 17.57
C ARG A 36 -3.17 -3.23 17.37
N ILE A 37 -2.69 -2.92 16.19
CA ILE A 37 -2.19 -1.59 15.82
C ILE A 37 -3.30 -0.54 16.00
N LEU A 38 -4.50 -0.80 15.47
CA LEU A 38 -5.63 0.11 15.57
C LEU A 38 -6.01 0.43 17.03
N ARG A 39 -6.04 -0.59 17.88
CA ARG A 39 -6.33 -0.41 19.32
C ARG A 39 -5.22 0.37 20.04
N SER A 40 -3.97 0.13 19.68
CA SER A 40 -2.80 0.70 20.39
C SER A 40 -2.48 2.13 19.95
N THR A 41 -2.71 2.47 18.68
CA THR A 41 -2.35 3.77 18.11
C THR A 41 -3.32 4.17 16.98
N PRO A 42 -4.59 4.46 17.30
CA PRO A 42 -5.63 4.71 16.29
C PRO A 42 -5.32 5.88 15.37
N ALA A 43 -4.60 6.89 15.84
CA ALA A 43 -4.22 8.06 15.06
C ALA A 43 -3.17 7.77 13.97
N LEU A 44 -2.37 6.72 14.16
CA LEU A 44 -1.28 6.29 13.27
C LEU A 44 -1.54 4.92 12.64
N ALA A 45 -2.77 4.41 12.75
CA ALA A 45 -3.15 3.08 12.27
C ALA A 45 -3.23 3.01 10.74
N TYR A 46 -2.07 3.12 10.09
CA TYR A 46 -1.88 2.95 8.66
C TYR A 46 -0.99 1.74 8.40
N VAL A 47 -1.32 0.97 7.39
CA VAL A 47 -0.53 -0.19 6.94
C VAL A 47 -0.40 -0.18 5.42
N PRO A 48 0.70 -0.68 4.86
CA PRO A 48 0.78 -0.89 3.42
C PRO A 48 -0.11 -2.07 3.03
N THR A 49 -0.76 -1.96 1.88
CA THR A 49 -1.51 -3.08 1.27
C THR A 49 -0.67 -3.86 0.27
N ARG A 50 0.52 -3.35 -0.06
CA ARG A 50 1.52 -3.99 -0.92
C ARG A 50 2.90 -3.83 -0.30
N THR A 51 3.77 -4.80 -0.53
CA THR A 51 5.20 -4.72 -0.26
C THR A 51 5.98 -5.12 -1.51
N ALA A 52 7.30 -5.02 -1.49
CA ALA A 52 8.13 -5.52 -2.57
C ALA A 52 8.07 -7.05 -2.63
N SER A 53 8.25 -7.62 -3.82
CA SER A 53 8.22 -9.07 -4.02
C SER A 53 9.22 -9.77 -3.11
N GLY A 54 8.79 -10.84 -2.46
CA GLY A 54 9.63 -11.63 -1.55
C GLY A 54 9.77 -11.07 -0.14
N PHE A 55 9.20 -9.89 0.16
CA PHE A 55 9.19 -9.34 1.51
C PHE A 55 7.97 -9.81 2.30
N HIS A 56 8.20 -10.14 3.56
CA HIS A 56 7.19 -10.65 4.48
C HIS A 56 7.16 -9.81 5.75
N TYR A 57 5.97 -9.66 6.34
CA TYR A 57 5.81 -9.01 7.62
C TYR A 57 6.62 -9.74 8.72
N VAL A 58 7.37 -8.97 9.49
CA VAL A 58 8.17 -9.46 10.63
C VAL A 58 7.55 -9.02 11.94
N ASN A 59 7.53 -7.74 12.19
CA ASN A 59 7.05 -7.16 13.43
C ASN A 59 6.51 -5.74 13.25
N TRP A 60 6.02 -5.17 14.34
CA TRP A 60 5.70 -3.76 14.44
C TRP A 60 6.07 -3.23 15.82
N GLN A 61 6.40 -1.97 15.87
CA GLN A 61 6.65 -1.23 17.11
C GLN A 61 6.01 0.16 17.04
N LYS A 62 5.83 0.78 18.21
CA LYS A 62 5.28 2.13 18.31
C LYS A 62 6.06 2.98 19.29
N SER A 63 6.05 4.27 19.03
CA SER A 63 6.42 5.33 19.98
C SER A 63 5.25 6.33 20.10
N PRO A 64 5.33 7.34 20.96
CA PRO A 64 4.30 8.40 21.03
C PRO A 64 4.05 9.11 19.70
N SER A 65 5.06 9.20 18.82
CA SER A 65 5.01 9.97 17.56
C SER A 65 4.97 9.12 16.31
N ASN A 66 5.31 7.85 16.36
CA ASN A 66 5.35 6.98 15.19
C ASN A 66 4.82 5.57 15.44
N LEU A 67 4.43 4.92 14.35
CA LEU A 67 4.22 3.49 14.20
C LEU A 67 5.20 3.02 13.14
N GLU A 68 5.95 1.95 13.40
CA GLU A 68 6.86 1.31 12.47
C GLU A 68 6.46 -0.14 12.24
N ILE A 69 6.48 -0.59 10.99
CA ILE A 69 6.20 -1.96 10.58
C ILE A 69 7.39 -2.43 9.73
N THR A 70 7.99 -3.53 10.14
CA THR A 70 9.17 -4.10 9.49
C THR A 70 8.78 -5.28 8.61
N PHE A 71 9.35 -5.30 7.43
CA PHE A 71 9.30 -6.41 6.46
C PHE A 71 10.71 -6.81 6.12
N ASP A 72 10.95 -8.10 5.99
CA ASP A 72 12.22 -8.63 5.50
C ASP A 72 12.04 -9.62 4.36
N ASN A 73 13.13 -9.99 3.73
CA ASN A 73 13.19 -11.05 2.76
C ASN A 73 14.26 -12.09 3.14
N ARG A 74 14.28 -13.23 2.42
CA ARG A 74 15.22 -14.33 2.67
C ARG A 74 16.71 -13.94 2.51
N ALA A 75 16.99 -12.82 1.84
CA ALA A 75 18.36 -12.31 1.67
C ALA A 75 18.78 -11.37 2.83
N GLY A 76 17.94 -11.21 3.86
CA GLY A 76 18.21 -10.33 4.99
C GLY A 76 18.02 -8.84 4.69
N TRP A 77 17.31 -8.51 3.63
CA TRP A 77 16.99 -7.13 3.30
C TRP A 77 15.73 -6.69 4.04
N GLU A 78 15.73 -5.43 4.46
CA GLU A 78 14.68 -4.86 5.29
C GLU A 78 13.98 -3.68 4.59
N ILE A 79 12.67 -3.62 4.74
CA ILE A 79 11.86 -2.44 4.43
C ILE A 79 11.12 -2.05 5.71
N ARG A 80 11.21 -0.78 6.09
CA ARG A 80 10.45 -0.19 7.18
C ARG A 80 9.34 0.67 6.62
N PHE A 81 8.10 0.39 6.99
CA PHE A 81 6.97 1.27 6.75
C PHE A 81 6.65 2.02 8.03
N ILE A 82 6.71 3.35 7.96
CA ILE A 82 6.58 4.21 9.13
C ILE A 82 5.41 5.17 8.92
N ALA A 83 4.47 5.22 9.88
CA ALA A 83 3.47 6.28 9.96
C ALA A 83 3.86 7.21 11.11
N LEU A 84 4.13 8.47 10.81
CA LEU A 84 4.55 9.45 11.82
C LEU A 84 3.69 10.71 11.79
N ARG A 85 3.43 11.26 12.97
CA ARG A 85 2.79 12.57 13.10
C ARG A 85 3.73 13.64 12.57
N THR A 86 3.19 14.57 11.80
CA THR A 86 3.95 15.74 11.35
C THR A 86 3.11 17.00 11.53
N SER A 87 3.74 18.05 12.04
CA SER A 87 3.17 19.39 12.12
C SER A 87 3.59 20.26 10.95
N GLY A 88 4.63 19.83 10.22
CA GLY A 88 5.24 20.62 9.15
C GLY A 88 4.74 20.30 7.76
N SER A 89 5.45 20.85 6.78
CA SER A 89 5.28 20.52 5.36
C SER A 89 5.56 19.05 5.10
N CYS A 90 4.87 18.48 4.11
CA CYS A 90 5.21 17.16 3.59
C CYS A 90 6.50 17.16 2.78
N ARG A 91 6.94 18.33 2.35
CA ARG A 91 8.17 18.54 1.57
C ARG A 91 9.29 18.96 2.49
N THR A 92 10.49 18.49 2.19
CA THR A 92 11.73 18.92 2.87
C THR A 92 12.53 19.90 2.01
N GLY A 93 12.19 20.03 0.71
CA GLY A 93 12.78 20.99 -0.22
C GLY A 93 13.80 20.42 -1.19
N MET A 94 14.36 19.25 -0.92
CA MET A 94 15.41 18.61 -1.74
C MET A 94 14.99 17.31 -2.40
N GLU A 95 13.72 16.95 -2.24
CA GLU A 95 13.20 15.69 -2.75
C GLU A 95 12.75 15.76 -4.22
N LYS A 96 12.89 14.64 -4.92
CA LYS A 96 12.18 14.38 -6.17
C LYS A 96 10.75 13.93 -5.86
N SER A 97 9.84 14.11 -6.80
CA SER A 97 8.46 13.63 -6.65
C SER A 97 7.96 13.01 -7.94
N PHE A 98 7.07 12.05 -7.82
CA PHE A 98 6.39 11.37 -8.92
C PHE A 98 4.96 10.99 -8.52
N GLN A 99 4.13 10.67 -9.51
CA GLN A 99 2.77 10.16 -9.30
C GLN A 99 2.77 8.64 -9.31
N LEU A 100 2.13 8.01 -8.34
CA LEU A 100 2.01 6.57 -8.24
C LEU A 100 0.64 6.19 -7.67
N ASP A 101 -0.12 5.41 -8.44
CA ASP A 101 -1.49 4.99 -8.05
C ASP A 101 -2.36 6.20 -7.61
N GLY A 102 -2.29 7.33 -8.34
CA GLY A 102 -3.00 8.57 -8.03
C GLY A 102 -2.47 9.35 -6.82
N ASN A 103 -1.38 8.91 -6.21
CA ASN A 103 -0.77 9.57 -5.06
C ASN A 103 0.52 10.27 -5.46
N LYS A 104 0.72 11.51 -4.98
CA LYS A 104 2.01 12.18 -5.05
C LYS A 104 2.93 11.58 -4.00
N VAL A 105 4.02 10.97 -4.46
CA VAL A 105 5.07 10.36 -3.65
C VAL A 105 6.33 11.18 -3.79
N TYR A 106 6.99 11.44 -2.70
CA TYR A 106 8.30 12.07 -2.63
C TYR A 106 9.37 11.02 -2.42
N TRP A 107 10.56 11.29 -2.89
CA TRP A 107 11.69 10.38 -2.80
C TRP A 107 12.98 11.14 -2.51
N SER A 108 13.79 10.57 -1.65
CA SER A 108 15.12 11.07 -1.32
C SER A 108 16.06 9.88 -1.07
N HIS A 109 17.33 10.14 -1.35
CA HIS A 109 18.42 9.22 -1.07
C HIS A 109 19.46 9.99 -0.23
N THR A 110 19.79 9.47 0.93
CA THR A 110 20.75 10.07 1.85
C THR A 110 21.72 9.00 2.34
N GLY A 111 22.95 9.03 1.84
CA GLY A 111 23.96 8.03 2.17
C GLY A 111 23.53 6.61 1.77
N ALA A 112 23.48 5.69 2.72
CA ALA A 112 23.07 4.30 2.51
C ALA A 112 21.55 4.09 2.61
N GLU A 113 20.77 5.08 3.03
CA GLU A 113 19.33 4.95 3.23
C GLU A 113 18.55 5.55 2.07
N GLN A 114 17.61 4.78 1.54
CA GLN A 114 16.62 5.25 0.58
C GLN A 114 15.27 5.43 1.28
N MET A 115 14.58 6.50 0.95
CA MET A 115 13.26 6.80 1.51
C MET A 115 12.30 7.26 0.43
N ALA A 116 11.08 6.74 0.49
CA ALA A 116 9.93 7.31 -0.20
C ALA A 116 8.86 7.68 0.82
N TRP A 117 8.13 8.78 0.57
CA TRP A 117 7.06 9.19 1.50
C TRP A 117 5.94 9.94 0.80
N ARG A 118 4.80 9.96 1.46
CA ARG A 118 3.67 10.84 1.15
C ARG A 118 3.00 11.30 2.43
N CYS A 119 2.20 12.37 2.33
CA CYS A 119 1.35 12.78 3.44
C CYS A 119 -0.09 12.39 3.17
N VAL A 120 -0.75 12.05 4.25
CA VAL A 120 -2.20 11.85 4.30
C VAL A 120 -2.79 12.70 5.42
N THR A 121 -4.06 13.06 5.30
CA THR A 121 -4.79 13.70 6.38
C THR A 121 -5.59 12.63 7.12
N SER A 122 -5.39 12.55 8.44
CA SER A 122 -6.17 11.65 9.29
C SER A 122 -7.61 12.16 9.43
N PRO A 123 -8.57 11.33 9.87
CA PRO A 123 -9.95 11.78 10.12
C PRO A 123 -10.07 12.91 11.14
N SER A 124 -9.08 13.06 12.03
CA SER A 124 -9.00 14.19 12.97
C SER A 124 -8.38 15.46 12.36
N GLY A 125 -8.18 15.52 11.04
CA GLY A 125 -7.57 16.66 10.35
C GLY A 125 -6.05 16.77 10.49
N ARG A 126 -5.41 15.89 11.25
CA ARG A 126 -3.96 15.92 11.47
C ARG A 126 -3.20 15.29 10.32
N LYS A 127 -2.07 15.89 9.96
CA LYS A 127 -1.19 15.33 8.94
C LYS A 127 -0.39 14.15 9.48
N VAL A 128 -0.34 13.09 8.69
CA VAL A 128 0.48 11.90 8.93
C VAL A 128 1.38 11.70 7.72
N ARG A 129 2.68 11.58 7.95
CA ARG A 129 3.63 11.22 6.92
C ARG A 129 3.78 9.70 6.92
N LEU A 130 3.49 9.07 5.79
CA LEU A 130 3.77 7.66 5.54
C LEU A 130 5.12 7.58 4.85
N VAL A 131 6.04 6.82 5.39
CA VAL A 131 7.41 6.64 4.88
C VAL A 131 7.65 5.17 4.63
N ALA A 132 8.31 4.83 3.54
CA ALA A 132 8.97 3.54 3.39
C ALA A 132 10.46 3.79 3.24
N SER A 133 11.28 3.13 4.04
CA SER A 133 12.72 3.22 3.97
C SER A 133 13.38 1.85 3.92
N SER A 134 14.58 1.83 3.36
CA SER A 134 15.44 0.66 3.35
C SER A 134 16.86 1.11 3.72
N PRO A 135 17.46 0.54 4.76
CA PRO A 135 18.80 0.89 5.22
C PRO A 135 19.91 0.29 4.36
N GLN A 136 19.56 -0.50 3.35
CA GLN A 136 20.55 -1.13 2.48
C GLN A 136 20.93 -0.23 1.31
N PRO A 137 22.19 -0.38 0.80
CA PRO A 137 22.65 0.41 -0.32
C PRO A 137 21.74 0.20 -1.55
N PRO A 138 21.66 1.22 -2.44
CA PRO A 138 20.72 1.28 -3.55
C PRO A 138 21.03 0.27 -4.62
N THR A 139 20.75 -0.98 -4.37
CA THR A 139 20.79 -2.02 -5.37
C THR A 139 19.38 -2.41 -5.75
N LYS A 140 18.85 -1.91 -6.82
CA LYS A 140 17.63 -2.39 -7.50
C LYS A 140 16.26 -2.17 -6.80
N PHE A 141 16.17 -1.72 -5.56
CA PHE A 141 14.94 -1.13 -5.03
C PHE A 141 14.89 0.31 -5.50
N ALA A 142 14.77 0.46 -6.82
CA ALA A 142 14.51 1.75 -7.37
C ALA A 142 13.37 2.43 -6.58
N ASP A 143 13.45 3.72 -6.47
CA ASP A 143 12.46 4.70 -6.05
C ASP A 143 11.02 4.20 -6.17
N VAL A 144 10.73 3.42 -7.22
CA VAL A 144 9.44 2.82 -7.54
C VAL A 144 9.03 1.73 -6.56
N GLY A 145 9.96 0.93 -6.02
CA GLY A 145 9.66 -0.15 -5.07
C GLY A 145 9.14 0.41 -3.74
N LEU A 146 9.91 1.27 -3.10
CA LEU A 146 9.52 1.94 -1.86
C LEU A 146 8.34 2.88 -2.08
N GLY A 147 8.30 3.57 -3.22
CA GLY A 147 7.17 4.40 -3.62
C GLY A 147 5.86 3.63 -3.68
N ARG A 148 5.84 2.42 -4.23
CA ARG A 148 4.64 1.56 -4.26
C ARG A 148 4.20 1.13 -2.87
N VAL A 149 5.13 0.81 -1.97
CA VAL A 149 4.80 0.49 -0.57
C VAL A 149 4.09 1.68 0.08
N VAL A 150 4.64 2.88 -0.03
CA VAL A 150 4.06 4.11 0.53
C VAL A 150 2.72 4.48 -0.13
N ALA A 151 2.64 4.41 -1.47
CA ALA A 151 1.41 4.71 -2.21
C ALA A 151 0.27 3.79 -1.78
N SER A 152 0.57 2.54 -1.45
CA SER A 152 -0.39 1.53 -1.01
C SER A 152 -0.84 1.70 0.45
N GLY A 153 -0.21 2.59 1.23
CA GLY A 153 -0.53 2.81 2.63
C GLY A 153 -1.99 3.22 2.83
N LYS A 154 -2.75 2.43 3.59
CA LYS A 154 -4.16 2.68 3.89
C LYS A 154 -4.38 2.72 5.39
N ARG A 155 -5.38 3.48 5.82
CA ARG A 155 -5.84 3.45 7.20
C ARG A 155 -6.54 2.12 7.49
N ILE A 156 -6.26 1.56 8.66
CA ILE A 156 -6.94 0.34 9.13
C ILE A 156 -8.38 0.71 9.49
N SER A 157 -9.35 -0.09 9.02
CA SER A 157 -10.75 -0.03 9.44
C SER A 157 -11.03 -1.09 10.51
N ALA A 158 -12.04 -0.87 11.35
CA ALA A 158 -12.48 -1.83 12.35
C ALA A 158 -13.34 -2.97 11.77
N SER A 159 -13.89 -2.74 10.55
CA SER A 159 -14.72 -3.71 9.81
C SER A 159 -13.90 -4.80 9.15
#